data_8dd13d8ee901432be2c5b4c97aac3051
#
_entry.id   8dd13d8ee901432be2c5b4c97aac3051
#
_cell.length_a   1.000
_cell.length_b   1.000
_cell.length_c   1.000
_cell.angle_alpha   90.00
_cell.angle_beta   90.00
_cell.angle_gamma   90.00
#
_symmetry.space_group_name_H-M   'P 1'
#
loop_
_entity.id
_entity.type
_entity.pdbx_description
1 polymer ?
#
loop_
_entity_poly.entity_id
_entity_poly.type
_entity_poly.pdbx_seq_one_letter_code
_entity_poly.pdbx_strand_id
1 'polypeptide(L)'
;MNVFLTYLIIAFLASNPTEAKKGTQTISGTITASGSYCGGVAPSNEMLQETQAKRPMSGFMVYVKKGTENKLLSCIVDSTCTDSKGNYSFDLRPGKYVLLQKEQLNKNIFETYKSSKSIQVDHDCMQLWWKKGLTSITVGNESIDSLNFHFQKRCFVPLSIPCLRYIGHYPP
;
A
#
# COMPACT_ATOMS: atom_id res chain seq x y z
N MET A 1 -27.91 -16.45 -64.87
CA MET A 1 -28.59 -15.73 -63.79
C MET A 1 -27.91 -16.24 -62.51
N ASN A 2 -26.77 -15.59 -62.12
CA ASN A 2 -25.91 -16.02 -61.00
C ASN A 2 -26.26 -15.18 -59.79
N VAL A 3 -26.77 -15.83 -58.75
CA VAL A 3 -27.02 -15.20 -57.45
C VAL A 3 -25.77 -15.39 -56.58
N PHE A 4 -25.00 -14.31 -56.36
CA PHE A 4 -23.91 -14.28 -55.40
C PHE A 4 -24.47 -14.14 -53.98
N LEU A 5 -24.33 -15.19 -53.18
CA LEU A 5 -24.67 -15.23 -51.77
C LEU A 5 -23.50 -14.72 -50.97
N THR A 6 -23.53 -13.46 -50.53
CA THR A 6 -22.53 -12.85 -49.68
C THR A 6 -22.77 -13.29 -48.22
N TYR A 7 -21.93 -14.17 -47.69
CA TYR A 7 -21.90 -14.51 -46.26
C TYR A 7 -21.25 -13.38 -45.46
N LEU A 8 -22.06 -12.70 -44.65
CA LEU A 8 -21.61 -11.72 -43.67
C LEU A 8 -21.18 -12.47 -42.43
N ILE A 9 -19.84 -12.62 -42.22
CA ILE A 9 -19.26 -13.19 -41.00
C ILE A 9 -19.27 -12.10 -39.94
N ILE A 10 -20.22 -12.14 -39.03
CA ILE A 10 -20.22 -11.33 -37.81
C ILE A 10 -19.28 -12.00 -36.82
N ALA A 11 -18.07 -11.48 -36.69
CA ALA A 11 -17.13 -11.86 -35.64
C ALA A 11 -17.63 -11.32 -34.29
N PHE A 12 -18.28 -12.16 -33.51
CA PHE A 12 -18.56 -11.89 -32.10
C PHE A 12 -17.22 -11.88 -31.34
N LEU A 13 -16.74 -10.70 -31.03
CA LEU A 13 -15.68 -10.53 -30.01
C LEU A 13 -16.28 -10.91 -28.64
N ALA A 14 -16.14 -12.16 -28.28
CA ALA A 14 -16.43 -12.64 -26.95
C ALA A 14 -15.38 -12.02 -26.00
N SER A 15 -15.75 -10.90 -25.39
CA SER A 15 -15.06 -10.42 -24.19
C SER A 15 -15.27 -11.48 -23.12
N ASN A 16 -14.22 -12.28 -22.85
CA ASN A 16 -14.24 -13.23 -21.75
C ASN A 16 -14.41 -12.44 -20.44
N PRO A 17 -15.53 -12.59 -19.73
CA PRO A 17 -15.60 -12.08 -18.37
C PRO A 17 -14.56 -12.84 -17.57
N THR A 18 -13.65 -12.10 -16.91
CA THR A 18 -12.72 -12.65 -15.96
C THR A 18 -13.53 -13.44 -14.93
N GLU A 19 -13.42 -14.77 -14.92
CA GLU A 19 -14.16 -15.62 -13.96
C GLU A 19 -13.74 -15.19 -12.56
N ALA A 20 -14.66 -14.52 -11.85
CA ALA A 20 -14.51 -14.27 -10.43
C ALA A 20 -14.34 -15.63 -9.74
N LYS A 21 -13.22 -15.87 -9.09
CA LYS A 21 -12.93 -17.11 -8.34
C LYS A 21 -14.07 -17.31 -7.36
N LYS A 22 -14.90 -18.34 -7.58
CA LYS A 22 -16.11 -18.65 -6.78
C LYS A 22 -15.79 -18.59 -5.28
N GLY A 23 -16.40 -17.64 -4.55
CA GLY A 23 -16.24 -17.48 -3.09
C GLY A 23 -15.13 -16.53 -2.64
N THR A 24 -14.59 -15.66 -3.51
CA THR A 24 -13.71 -14.55 -3.11
C THR A 24 -14.45 -13.22 -3.15
N GLN A 25 -13.99 -12.26 -2.35
CA GLN A 25 -14.46 -10.89 -2.32
C GLN A 25 -13.31 -9.97 -2.70
N THR A 26 -13.61 -8.96 -3.50
CA THR A 26 -12.62 -7.96 -3.90
C THR A 26 -12.42 -6.95 -2.77
N ILE A 27 -11.17 -6.71 -2.40
CA ILE A 27 -10.76 -5.68 -1.46
C ILE A 27 -9.92 -4.69 -2.22
N SER A 28 -10.35 -3.44 -2.28
CA SER A 28 -9.69 -2.41 -3.09
C SER A 28 -9.54 -1.09 -2.35
N GLY A 29 -8.60 -0.28 -2.81
CA GLY A 29 -8.36 1.05 -2.26
C GLY A 29 -7.25 1.79 -2.97
N THR A 30 -6.88 2.93 -2.41
CA THR A 30 -5.81 3.79 -2.93
C THR A 30 -4.75 4.05 -1.88
N ILE A 31 -3.51 4.20 -2.31
CA ILE A 31 -2.39 4.62 -1.46
C ILE A 31 -1.86 5.94 -1.97
N THR A 32 -1.83 6.91 -1.07
CA THR A 32 -1.33 8.26 -1.34
C THR A 32 -0.27 8.66 -0.34
N ALA A 33 0.57 9.62 -0.72
CA ALA A 33 1.51 10.26 0.19
C ALA A 33 1.49 11.78 0.03
N SER A 34 1.79 12.48 1.13
CA SER A 34 2.15 13.89 1.12
C SER A 34 3.55 14.08 1.70
N GLY A 35 4.20 15.19 1.35
CA GLY A 35 5.52 15.52 1.85
C GLY A 35 5.49 16.33 3.15
N SER A 36 6.68 16.56 3.70
CA SER A 36 6.96 17.62 4.67
C SER A 36 8.02 18.54 4.06
N TYR A 37 7.95 19.82 4.37
CA TYR A 37 9.01 20.74 4.00
C TYR A 37 10.27 20.43 4.81
N CYS A 38 11.41 20.29 4.15
CA CYS A 38 12.67 19.85 4.76
C CYS A 38 13.81 20.87 4.60
N GLY A 39 13.51 22.11 4.21
CA GLY A 39 14.49 23.17 4.07
C GLY A 39 14.78 23.90 5.38
N GLY A 40 15.94 24.59 5.45
CA GLY A 40 16.36 25.41 6.61
C GLY A 40 15.74 26.80 6.67
N VAL A 41 15.14 27.30 5.57
CA VAL A 41 14.49 28.60 5.50
C VAL A 41 12.98 28.44 5.63
N ALA A 42 12.29 29.42 6.21
CA ALA A 42 10.83 29.38 6.31
C ALA A 42 10.18 29.24 4.92
N PRO A 43 9.30 28.25 4.69
CA PRO A 43 8.67 28.02 3.41
C PRO A 43 7.62 29.09 3.10
N SER A 44 7.41 29.40 1.82
CA SER A 44 6.23 30.15 1.39
C SER A 44 4.95 29.30 1.53
N ASN A 45 3.79 29.95 1.50
CA ASN A 45 2.50 29.25 1.54
C ASN A 45 2.34 28.30 0.33
N GLU A 46 2.80 28.70 -0.84
CA GLU A 46 2.75 27.88 -2.05
C GLU A 46 3.62 26.63 -1.90
N MET A 47 4.85 26.75 -1.37
CA MET A 47 5.74 25.62 -1.11
C MET A 47 5.12 24.64 -0.11
N LEU A 48 4.44 25.15 0.92
CA LEU A 48 3.73 24.29 1.88
C LEU A 48 2.58 23.54 1.22
N GLN A 49 1.74 24.22 0.43
CA GLN A 49 0.62 23.62 -0.28
C GLN A 49 1.10 22.53 -1.25
N GLU A 50 2.14 22.82 -2.04
CA GLU A 50 2.70 21.85 -2.98
C GLU A 50 3.27 20.61 -2.26
N THR A 51 3.98 20.82 -1.16
CA THR A 51 4.59 19.74 -0.39
C THR A 51 3.54 18.88 0.30
N GLN A 52 2.46 19.48 0.81
CA GLN A 52 1.37 18.80 1.50
C GLN A 52 0.33 18.17 0.56
N ALA A 53 0.40 18.46 -0.74
CA ALA A 53 -0.49 17.89 -1.73
C ALA A 53 -0.42 16.36 -1.70
N LYS A 54 -1.59 15.70 -1.65
CA LYS A 54 -1.68 14.23 -1.71
C LYS A 54 -1.35 13.76 -3.12
N ARG A 55 -0.35 12.91 -3.25
CA ARG A 55 0.07 12.32 -4.53
C ARG A 55 -0.10 10.79 -4.47
N PRO A 56 -0.53 10.15 -5.58
CA PRO A 56 -0.59 8.69 -5.66
C PRO A 56 0.78 8.06 -5.41
N MET A 57 0.81 6.95 -4.68
CA MET A 57 2.02 6.12 -4.54
C MET A 57 1.97 4.98 -5.53
N SER A 58 2.68 5.11 -6.65
CA SER A 58 2.88 4.04 -7.63
C SER A 58 3.97 3.08 -7.17
N GLY A 59 3.80 1.78 -7.44
CA GLY A 59 4.82 0.77 -7.13
C GLY A 59 4.90 0.39 -5.64
N PHE A 60 3.94 0.79 -4.82
CA PHE A 60 3.90 0.41 -3.41
C PHE A 60 3.37 -1.02 -3.27
N MET A 61 4.16 -1.88 -2.60
CA MET A 61 3.78 -3.28 -2.38
C MET A 61 2.95 -3.42 -1.11
N VAL A 62 1.77 -4.02 -1.25
CA VAL A 62 0.91 -4.43 -0.14
C VAL A 62 0.88 -5.95 -0.07
N TYR A 63 1.05 -6.49 1.12
CA TYR A 63 1.03 -7.92 1.40
C TYR A 63 -0.12 -8.27 2.32
N VAL A 64 -0.68 -9.45 2.17
CA VAL A 64 -1.80 -9.95 2.98
C VAL A 64 -1.38 -11.23 3.70
N LYS A 65 -1.59 -11.29 5.01
CA LYS A 65 -1.45 -12.52 5.81
C LYS A 65 -2.77 -12.85 6.50
N LYS A 66 -3.01 -14.14 6.79
CA LYS A 66 -4.14 -14.56 7.62
C LYS A 66 -3.94 -14.14 9.07
N GLY A 67 -5.03 -13.70 9.71
CA GLY A 67 -5.06 -13.29 11.11
C GLY A 67 -5.33 -11.82 11.31
N THR A 68 -5.30 -11.36 12.55
CA THR A 68 -5.56 -9.96 12.95
C THR A 68 -4.28 -9.20 13.26
N GLU A 69 -3.15 -9.89 13.30
CA GLU A 69 -1.84 -9.33 13.61
C GLU A 69 -0.77 -9.95 12.72
N ASN A 70 0.31 -9.23 12.48
CA ASN A 70 1.48 -9.74 11.81
C ASN A 70 2.20 -10.76 12.72
N LYS A 71 2.42 -11.97 12.20
CA LYS A 71 3.17 -13.03 12.86
C LYS A 71 4.25 -13.55 11.93
N LEU A 72 5.42 -13.89 12.46
CA LEU A 72 6.55 -14.38 11.67
C LEU A 72 6.22 -15.62 10.86
N LEU A 73 5.53 -16.58 11.50
CA LEU A 73 5.22 -17.90 10.92
C LEU A 73 3.97 -17.88 10.02
N SER A 74 3.24 -16.74 9.94
CA SER A 74 2.09 -16.65 9.04
C SER A 74 2.56 -16.43 7.61
N CYS A 75 2.12 -17.32 6.71
CA CYS A 75 2.41 -17.19 5.28
C CYS A 75 1.68 -15.98 4.67
N ILE A 76 2.32 -15.36 3.68
CA ILE A 76 1.68 -14.40 2.79
C ILE A 76 0.67 -15.18 1.94
N VAL A 77 -0.58 -14.73 1.94
CA VAL A 77 -1.66 -15.35 1.15
C VAL A 77 -1.88 -14.65 -0.17
N ASP A 78 -1.54 -13.35 -0.24
CA ASP A 78 -1.59 -12.56 -1.46
C ASP A 78 -0.69 -11.32 -1.35
N SER A 79 -0.35 -10.73 -2.50
CA SER A 79 0.38 -9.46 -2.59
C SER A 79 0.04 -8.75 -3.88
N THR A 80 -0.01 -7.42 -3.84
CA THR A 80 -0.26 -6.57 -5.01
C THR A 80 0.63 -5.34 -4.98
N CYS A 81 0.82 -4.75 -6.16
CA CYS A 81 1.55 -3.52 -6.36
C CYS A 81 0.58 -2.43 -6.80
N THR A 82 0.68 -1.24 -6.24
CA THR A 82 -0.16 -0.13 -6.68
C THR A 82 0.17 0.31 -8.11
N ASP A 83 -0.86 0.66 -8.87
CA ASP A 83 -0.74 1.24 -10.22
C ASP A 83 -0.22 2.69 -10.19
N SER A 84 -0.16 3.34 -11.36
CA SER A 84 0.27 4.74 -11.51
C SER A 84 -0.64 5.76 -10.80
N LYS A 85 -1.88 5.37 -10.51
CA LYS A 85 -2.86 6.17 -9.75
C LYS A 85 -2.89 5.83 -8.26
N GLY A 86 -2.02 4.91 -7.81
CA GLY A 86 -1.97 4.43 -6.44
C GLY A 86 -3.05 3.41 -6.08
N ASN A 87 -3.81 2.88 -7.04
CA ASN A 87 -4.85 1.90 -6.78
C ASN A 87 -4.26 0.51 -6.55
N TYR A 88 -4.88 -0.26 -5.68
CA TYR A 88 -4.57 -1.66 -5.45
C TYR A 88 -5.83 -2.50 -5.26
N SER A 89 -5.74 -3.81 -5.48
CA SER A 89 -6.84 -4.74 -5.30
C SER A 89 -6.35 -6.14 -4.96
N PHE A 90 -7.16 -6.88 -4.18
CA PHE A 90 -7.01 -8.30 -3.83
C PHE A 90 -8.32 -9.03 -3.98
N ASP A 91 -8.27 -10.33 -4.30
CA ASP A 91 -9.40 -11.24 -4.24
C ASP A 91 -9.21 -12.22 -3.09
N LEU A 92 -9.92 -12.01 -1.98
CA LEU A 92 -9.76 -12.78 -0.75
C LEU A 92 -11.01 -13.58 -0.41
N ARG A 93 -10.83 -14.79 0.12
CA ARG A 93 -11.92 -15.58 0.69
C ARG A 93 -12.38 -14.97 2.02
N PRO A 94 -13.63 -15.25 2.47
CA PRO A 94 -14.07 -14.84 3.79
C PRO A 94 -13.07 -15.26 4.88
N GLY A 95 -12.75 -14.33 5.79
CA GLY A 95 -11.75 -14.56 6.83
C GLY A 95 -11.21 -13.28 7.45
N LYS A 96 -10.28 -13.44 8.39
CA LYS A 96 -9.57 -12.31 9.01
C LYS A 96 -8.17 -12.20 8.42
N TYR A 97 -7.77 -10.99 8.07
CA TYR A 97 -6.50 -10.70 7.42
C TYR A 97 -5.85 -9.46 8.01
N VAL A 98 -4.52 -9.42 7.94
CA VAL A 98 -3.72 -8.24 8.22
C VAL A 98 -3.00 -7.82 6.93
N LEU A 99 -3.10 -6.54 6.59
CA LEU A 99 -2.40 -5.93 5.48
C LEU A 99 -1.07 -5.37 5.97
N LEU A 100 -0.02 -5.58 5.20
CA LEU A 100 1.34 -5.23 5.56
C LEU A 100 2.02 -4.48 4.40
N GLN A 101 2.95 -3.62 4.74
CA GLN A 101 3.93 -3.10 3.79
C GLN A 101 5.23 -3.92 3.84
N LYS A 102 6.11 -3.74 2.86
CA LYS A 102 7.34 -4.50 2.68
C LYS A 102 8.20 -4.55 3.95
N GLU A 103 8.37 -3.42 4.62
CA GLU A 103 9.21 -3.30 5.82
C GLU A 103 8.70 -4.14 6.99
N GLN A 104 7.39 -4.38 7.07
CA GLN A 104 6.77 -5.20 8.12
C GLN A 104 6.94 -6.70 7.91
N LEU A 105 7.47 -7.13 6.77
CA LEU A 105 7.84 -8.53 6.55
C LEU A 105 9.14 -8.89 7.31
N ASN A 106 9.98 -7.90 7.58
CA ASN A 106 11.25 -8.09 8.27
C ASN A 106 11.11 -7.78 9.76
N LYS A 107 11.22 -8.80 10.61
CA LYS A 107 11.22 -8.60 12.08
C LYS A 107 12.43 -7.82 12.56
N ASN A 108 13.56 -7.98 11.87
CA ASN A 108 14.82 -7.36 12.25
C ASN A 108 14.98 -5.93 11.68
N ILE A 109 13.91 -5.32 11.18
CA ILE A 109 13.92 -3.94 10.68
C ILE A 109 14.45 -2.96 11.73
N PHE A 110 14.30 -3.25 13.02
CA PHE A 110 14.84 -2.48 14.14
C PHE A 110 16.36 -2.34 14.05
N GLU A 111 17.06 -3.45 13.76
CA GLU A 111 18.52 -3.49 13.72
C GLU A 111 19.08 -2.63 12.58
N THR A 112 18.30 -2.44 11.50
CA THR A 112 18.69 -1.62 10.35
C THR A 112 18.98 -0.17 10.75
N TYR A 113 18.25 0.36 11.74
CA TYR A 113 18.35 1.77 12.16
C TYR A 113 19.07 1.97 13.48
N LYS A 114 19.37 0.90 14.24
CA LYS A 114 19.98 0.95 15.56
C LYS A 114 21.37 1.60 15.57
N SER A 115 22.14 1.41 14.50
CA SER A 115 23.48 1.97 14.35
C SER A 115 23.52 3.38 13.76
N SER A 116 22.38 3.94 13.37
CA SER A 116 22.32 5.28 12.77
C SER A 116 22.53 6.35 13.81
N LYS A 117 23.52 7.23 13.58
CA LYS A 117 23.78 8.41 14.44
C LYS A 117 22.73 9.53 14.26
N SER A 118 21.96 9.47 13.16
CA SER A 118 21.02 10.51 12.77
C SER A 118 19.56 10.11 12.89
N ILE A 119 19.27 8.86 13.28
CA ILE A 119 17.92 8.35 13.43
C ILE A 119 17.74 7.76 14.82
N GLN A 120 16.78 8.30 15.54
CA GLN A 120 16.28 7.73 16.79
C GLN A 120 15.14 6.76 16.50
N VAL A 121 15.16 5.61 17.13
CA VAL A 121 14.15 4.55 17.02
C VAL A 121 13.34 4.50 18.31
N ASP A 122 12.03 4.62 18.20
CA ASP A 122 11.11 4.29 19.28
C ASP A 122 10.79 2.78 19.21
N HIS A 123 11.35 2.01 20.13
CA HIS A 123 11.26 0.55 20.12
C HIS A 123 9.84 0.05 20.38
N ASP A 124 9.10 0.65 21.29
CA ASP A 124 7.74 0.23 21.63
C ASP A 124 6.79 0.54 20.48
N CYS A 125 6.92 1.72 19.90
CA CYS A 125 6.22 2.09 18.67
C CYS A 125 6.52 1.10 17.55
N MET A 126 7.78 0.76 17.31
CA MET A 126 8.18 -0.16 16.24
C MET A 126 7.60 -1.56 16.42
N GLN A 127 7.63 -2.11 17.63
CA GLN A 127 7.05 -3.41 17.92
C GLN A 127 5.54 -3.41 17.65
N LEU A 128 4.84 -2.36 18.10
CA LEU A 128 3.40 -2.21 17.89
C LEU A 128 3.07 -2.02 16.42
N TRP A 129 3.82 -1.17 15.71
CA TRP A 129 3.66 -0.94 14.28
C TRP A 129 3.89 -2.22 13.47
N TRP A 130 4.95 -2.98 13.78
CA TRP A 130 5.24 -4.25 13.11
C TRP A 130 4.11 -5.25 13.33
N LYS A 131 3.61 -5.36 14.56
CA LYS A 131 2.57 -6.31 14.95
C LYS A 131 1.21 -5.96 14.33
N LYS A 132 0.82 -4.69 14.33
CA LYS A 132 -0.48 -4.24 13.82
C LYS A 132 -0.59 -4.25 12.30
N GLY A 133 0.52 -4.16 11.57
CA GLY A 133 0.48 -3.96 10.12
C GLY A 133 -0.04 -2.57 9.74
N LEU A 134 -0.47 -2.44 8.49
CA LEU A 134 -1.20 -1.26 8.01
C LEU A 134 -2.60 -1.20 8.62
N THR A 135 -3.30 -2.33 8.56
CA THR A 135 -4.62 -2.53 9.19
C THR A 135 -4.97 -4.02 9.23
N SER A 136 -5.93 -4.37 10.06
CA SER A 136 -6.58 -5.68 10.00
C SER A 136 -8.01 -5.53 9.47
N ILE A 137 -8.44 -6.49 8.65
CA ILE A 137 -9.76 -6.53 8.04
C ILE A 137 -10.44 -7.87 8.30
N THR A 138 -11.76 -7.84 8.31
CA THR A 138 -12.60 -9.05 8.27
C THR A 138 -13.34 -9.06 6.94
N VAL A 139 -13.03 -10.02 6.09
CA VAL A 139 -13.70 -10.25 4.81
C VAL A 139 -14.89 -11.16 5.07
N GLY A 140 -16.09 -10.67 4.78
CA GLY A 140 -17.36 -11.41 4.85
C GLY A 140 -17.80 -11.89 3.48
N ASN A 141 -19.07 -11.63 3.17
CA ASN A 141 -19.68 -11.98 1.88
C ASN A 141 -19.76 -10.78 0.92
N GLU A 142 -19.24 -9.62 1.33
CA GLU A 142 -19.27 -8.38 0.55
C GLU A 142 -17.84 -7.90 0.29
N SER A 143 -17.67 -7.24 -0.86
CA SER A 143 -16.42 -6.56 -1.23
C SER A 143 -16.17 -5.37 -0.29
N ILE A 144 -14.90 -5.04 -0.07
CA ILE A 144 -14.49 -3.85 0.68
C ILE A 144 -13.84 -2.88 -0.31
N ASP A 145 -14.55 -1.82 -0.62
CA ASP A 145 -14.04 -0.75 -1.46
C ASP A 145 -13.54 0.41 -0.59
N SER A 146 -12.66 1.22 -1.17
CA SER A 146 -12.14 2.43 -0.51
C SER A 146 -11.35 2.19 0.79
N LEU A 147 -10.63 1.06 0.88
CA LEU A 147 -9.66 0.82 1.94
C LEU A 147 -8.39 1.63 1.66
N ASN A 148 -8.46 2.94 1.93
CA ASN A 148 -7.45 3.89 1.53
C ASN A 148 -6.40 4.10 2.62
N PHE A 149 -5.13 4.27 2.20
CA PHE A 149 -4.02 4.62 3.07
C PHE A 149 -3.40 5.94 2.64
N HIS A 150 -2.97 6.71 3.63
CA HIS A 150 -2.24 7.94 3.41
C HIS A 150 -0.97 7.96 4.27
N PHE A 151 0.17 8.19 3.61
CA PHE A 151 1.46 8.32 4.27
C PHE A 151 1.93 9.77 4.24
N GLN A 152 2.45 10.25 5.37
CA GLN A 152 3.12 11.54 5.42
C GLN A 152 4.63 11.33 5.41
N LYS A 153 5.30 11.80 4.37
CA LYS A 153 6.76 11.80 4.28
C LYS A 153 7.32 12.79 5.31
N ARG A 154 8.08 12.29 6.26
CA ARG A 154 8.84 13.10 7.18
C ARG A 154 10.26 13.30 6.68
N CYS A 155 10.91 14.39 7.09
CA CYS A 155 12.25 14.72 6.62
C CYS A 155 13.26 13.68 7.11
N PHE A 156 14.10 13.22 6.20
CA PHE A 156 15.30 12.39 6.45
C PHE A 156 15.04 11.04 7.10
N VAL A 157 13.80 10.56 7.11
CA VAL A 157 13.44 9.21 7.55
C VAL A 157 12.63 8.48 6.48
N PRO A 158 12.64 7.14 6.42
CA PRO A 158 11.82 6.37 5.51
C PRO A 158 10.33 6.69 5.65
N LEU A 159 9.66 6.87 4.53
CA LEU A 159 8.27 7.28 4.44
C LEU A 159 7.32 6.38 5.24
N SER A 160 7.58 5.09 5.20
CA SER A 160 6.65 4.07 5.64
C SER A 160 6.79 3.66 7.11
N ILE A 161 7.78 4.20 7.87
CA ILE A 161 8.04 3.78 9.25
C ILE A 161 7.78 4.93 10.23
N PRO A 162 6.63 4.95 10.91
CA PRO A 162 6.24 6.09 11.76
C PRO A 162 7.06 6.24 13.04
N CYS A 163 7.78 5.19 13.46
CA CYS A 163 8.49 5.13 14.72
C CYS A 163 9.95 5.63 14.68
N LEU A 164 10.36 6.15 13.53
CA LEU A 164 11.68 6.72 13.33
C LEU A 164 11.62 8.24 13.46
N ARG A 165 12.61 8.84 14.11
CA ARG A 165 12.79 10.28 14.22
C ARG A 165 14.17 10.67 13.76
N TYR A 166 14.26 11.68 12.89
CA TYR A 166 15.55 12.28 12.54
C TYR A 166 16.04 13.18 13.68
N ILE A 167 17.29 12.96 14.10
CA ILE A 167 17.98 13.72 15.16
C ILE A 167 19.32 14.31 14.70
N GLY A 168 19.63 14.19 13.40
CA GLY A 168 20.85 14.77 12.81
C GLY A 168 20.72 16.29 12.58
N HIS A 169 21.81 16.88 12.09
CA HIS A 169 21.80 18.28 11.70
C HIS A 169 20.96 18.46 10.42
N TYR A 170 20.09 19.46 10.41
CA TYR A 170 19.36 19.83 9.21
C TYR A 170 20.34 20.53 8.25
N PRO A 171 20.29 20.21 6.94
CA PRO A 171 21.05 20.95 5.95
C PRO A 171 20.62 22.42 5.95
N PRO A 172 21.56 23.36 5.72
CA PRO A 172 21.28 24.79 5.65
C PRO A 172 20.32 25.14 4.53
#